data_2e46a5179c84f1a0e7383d953a7db948
#
_entry.id   2e46a5179c84f1a0e7383d953a7db948
#
_cell.length_a   1.000
_cell.length_b   1.000
_cell.length_c   1.000
_cell.angle_alpha   90.00
_cell.angle_beta   90.00
_cell.angle_gamma   90.00
#
_symmetry.space_group_name_H-M   'P 1'
#
loop_
_entity.id
_entity.type
_entity.pdbx_description
1 polymer ?
#
loop_
_entity_poly.entity_id
_entity_poly.type
_entity_poly.pdbx_seq_one_letter_code
_entity_poly.pdbx_strand_id
1 'polypeptide(L)'
;MEILNYKPAMRYRPCGSKTGVLVSMLGIGAMRLPMRDGAIDEARAVELIETGLGGGINYIDTAYVYNDGASERVVGRALSNGWRDKVYVATKLPVWDMAKPGDQLAPFETQLARLQKERIDFYLLHALNKRNWKLALDSRCLEWLDEEKRRGRIRFAGFSFHDDFELFKEIVDAYDWDFCQIQYNYAQPEIQAGARGLKYASGKGVGVAVMEPLFGGFLAGPQLPPWASLLFEERGVNPVSSALRWIWSQPEPFVVLSGMSEKNQMKDNLKTVETADVGVLSERERSVLERVCLYIREHVPIACSTCGYCLKSCPVGVKIPVLFDLYNKHLLVERRHTLPPALYRSMLPNEKASACVQCGACKKHCPQGLDIPGWLLKVTAEFEGKKA
;
A
#
# COMPACT_ATOMS: atom_id res chain seq x y z
N MET A 1 36.82 -6.18 16.42
CA MET A 1 35.38 -6.03 16.78
C MET A 1 34.64 -6.79 15.72
N GLU A 2 34.31 -8.06 15.97
CA GLU A 2 33.59 -8.94 15.07
C GLU A 2 32.17 -8.36 14.84
N ILE A 3 31.90 -7.91 13.63
CA ILE A 3 30.53 -7.70 13.18
C ILE A 3 29.97 -9.12 13.03
N LEU A 4 29.31 -9.60 14.10
CA LEU A 4 28.51 -10.81 14.05
C LEU A 4 27.64 -10.72 12.79
N ASN A 5 27.81 -11.68 11.89
CA ASN A 5 26.96 -11.90 10.72
C ASN A 5 25.56 -12.31 11.21
N TYR A 6 24.81 -11.34 11.73
CA TYR A 6 23.44 -11.52 12.15
C TYR A 6 22.58 -11.72 10.89
N LYS A 7 22.15 -12.96 10.66
CA LYS A 7 21.13 -13.27 9.66
C LYS A 7 19.77 -13.26 10.36
N PRO A 8 18.88 -12.31 10.02
CA PRO A 8 17.53 -12.30 10.55
C PRO A 8 16.84 -13.65 10.30
N ALA A 9 16.12 -14.16 11.31
CA ALA A 9 15.33 -15.36 11.16
C ALA A 9 13.99 -15.00 10.52
N MET A 10 13.94 -14.89 9.19
CA MET A 10 12.72 -14.62 8.45
C MET A 10 11.64 -15.67 8.75
N ARG A 11 10.44 -15.21 8.99
CA ARG A 11 9.24 -16.03 9.14
C ARG A 11 8.48 -16.13 7.83
N TYR A 12 7.91 -17.30 7.55
CA TYR A 12 7.17 -17.57 6.31
C TYR A 12 5.77 -18.08 6.62
N ARG A 13 4.81 -17.75 5.76
CA ARG A 13 3.43 -18.25 5.81
C ARG A 13 2.98 -18.79 4.45
N PRO A 14 2.07 -19.78 4.42
CA PRO A 14 1.47 -20.23 3.17
C PRO A 14 0.61 -19.11 2.55
N CYS A 15 0.69 -18.95 1.24
CA CYS A 15 -0.18 -18.05 0.49
C CYS A 15 -1.54 -18.73 0.25
N GLY A 16 -2.45 -18.59 1.22
CA GLY A 16 -3.74 -19.29 1.20
C GLY A 16 -3.58 -20.82 1.23
N SER A 17 -4.66 -21.53 0.99
CA SER A 17 -4.65 -23.01 0.92
C SER A 17 -4.47 -23.57 -0.48
N LYS A 18 -4.56 -22.73 -1.52
CA LYS A 18 -4.59 -23.14 -2.94
C LYS A 18 -3.22 -23.16 -3.61
N THR A 19 -2.29 -22.30 -3.20
CA THR A 19 -1.07 -22.02 -3.98
C THR A 19 0.08 -22.99 -3.68
N GLY A 20 0.13 -23.55 -2.48
CA GLY A 20 1.21 -24.45 -2.03
C GLY A 20 2.58 -23.78 -1.84
N VAL A 21 2.66 -22.41 -1.85
CA VAL A 21 3.93 -21.69 -1.69
C VAL A 21 4.04 -21.00 -0.33
N LEU A 22 5.26 -20.98 0.19
CA LEU A 22 5.62 -20.22 1.39
C LEU A 22 6.19 -18.86 1.01
N VAL A 23 5.63 -17.82 1.60
CA VAL A 23 6.03 -16.42 1.38
C VAL A 23 6.52 -15.82 2.69
N SER A 24 7.57 -14.99 2.64
CA SER A 24 8.05 -14.25 3.80
C SER A 24 6.95 -13.35 4.35
N MET A 25 6.76 -13.34 5.67
CA MET A 25 5.71 -12.54 6.31
C MET A 25 5.91 -11.03 6.10
N LEU A 26 7.15 -10.60 5.84
CA LEU A 26 7.50 -9.25 5.37
C LEU A 26 7.76 -9.30 3.86
N GLY A 27 7.11 -8.40 3.12
CA GLY A 27 7.34 -8.18 1.69
C GLY A 27 7.80 -6.75 1.40
N ILE A 28 8.48 -6.55 0.27
CA ILE A 28 8.91 -5.23 -0.19
C ILE A 28 7.80 -4.62 -1.05
N GLY A 29 7.24 -3.46 -0.61
CA GLY A 29 6.36 -2.63 -1.42
C GLY A 29 7.18 -1.60 -2.21
N ALA A 30 7.37 -1.82 -3.52
CA ALA A 30 8.24 -1.00 -4.37
C ALA A 30 7.60 0.30 -4.88
N MET A 31 6.49 0.75 -4.28
CA MET A 31 5.89 2.05 -4.59
C MET A 31 6.67 3.22 -4.00
N ARG A 32 7.36 3.02 -2.88
CA ARG A 32 8.05 4.07 -2.10
C ARG A 32 9.55 3.81 -2.01
N LEU A 33 10.18 3.46 -3.13
CA LEU A 33 11.64 3.29 -3.22
C LEU A 33 12.36 4.62 -2.95
N PRO A 34 13.66 4.59 -2.56
CA PRO A 34 14.46 5.79 -2.37
C PRO A 34 14.39 6.75 -3.56
N MET A 35 14.18 8.04 -3.29
CA MET A 35 14.04 9.06 -4.33
C MET A 35 15.19 10.06 -4.26
N ARG A 36 15.60 10.59 -5.42
CA ARG A 36 16.53 11.72 -5.59
C ARG A 36 16.04 12.60 -6.73
N ASP A 37 15.92 13.89 -6.49
CA ASP A 37 15.53 14.88 -7.52
C ASP A 37 14.23 14.54 -8.28
N GLY A 38 13.26 13.95 -7.58
CA GLY A 38 11.95 13.58 -8.15
C GLY A 38 11.91 12.24 -8.91
N ALA A 39 13.03 11.53 -9.02
CA ALA A 39 13.12 10.20 -9.62
C ALA A 39 13.60 9.14 -8.60
N ILE A 40 13.46 7.85 -8.92
CA ILE A 40 14.02 6.79 -8.07
C ILE A 40 15.55 6.90 -8.10
N ASP A 41 16.18 6.95 -6.92
CA ASP A 41 17.62 6.74 -6.77
C ASP A 41 17.91 5.25 -6.96
N GLU A 42 18.22 4.87 -8.18
CA GLU A 42 18.30 3.48 -8.61
C GLU A 42 19.34 2.69 -7.80
N ALA A 43 20.51 3.29 -7.55
CA ALA A 43 21.59 2.61 -6.81
C ALA A 43 21.15 2.32 -5.37
N ARG A 44 20.58 3.31 -4.67
CA ARG A 44 20.07 3.11 -3.30
C ARG A 44 18.87 2.16 -3.27
N ALA A 45 18.00 2.19 -4.29
CA ALA A 45 16.85 1.32 -4.35
C ALA A 45 17.25 -0.14 -4.58
N VAL A 46 18.21 -0.41 -5.46
CA VAL A 46 18.78 -1.76 -5.67
C VAL A 46 19.43 -2.27 -4.38
N GLU A 47 20.29 -1.47 -3.75
CA GLU A 47 20.92 -1.84 -2.47
C GLU A 47 19.90 -2.14 -1.37
N LEU A 48 18.83 -1.35 -1.29
CA LEU A 48 17.74 -1.55 -0.34
C LEU A 48 17.02 -2.88 -0.57
N ILE A 49 16.65 -3.16 -1.84
CA ILE A 49 16.00 -4.42 -2.22
C ILE A 49 16.92 -5.60 -1.89
N GLU A 50 18.17 -5.57 -2.31
CA GLU A 50 19.15 -6.65 -2.04
C GLU A 50 19.39 -6.86 -0.55
N THR A 51 19.37 -5.79 0.26
CA THR A 51 19.42 -5.89 1.72
C THR A 51 18.24 -6.70 2.27
N GLY A 52 17.03 -6.44 1.78
CA GLY A 52 15.82 -7.18 2.17
C GLY A 52 15.87 -8.65 1.73
N LEU A 53 16.30 -8.90 0.49
CA LEU A 53 16.43 -10.26 -0.05
C LEU A 53 17.49 -11.06 0.71
N GLY A 54 18.64 -10.44 1.02
CA GLY A 54 19.68 -11.03 1.87
C GLY A 54 19.19 -11.33 3.28
N GLY A 55 18.21 -10.60 3.79
CA GLY A 55 17.51 -10.83 5.06
C GLY A 55 16.40 -11.90 4.98
N GLY A 56 16.19 -12.54 3.82
CA GLY A 56 15.25 -13.65 3.65
C GLY A 56 13.87 -13.24 3.10
N ILE A 57 13.67 -11.97 2.73
CA ILE A 57 12.44 -11.58 2.01
C ILE A 57 12.43 -12.29 0.65
N ASN A 58 11.31 -12.94 0.31
CA ASN A 58 11.12 -13.61 -0.98
C ASN A 58 9.91 -13.10 -1.77
N TYR A 59 9.36 -11.92 -1.41
CA TYR A 59 8.21 -11.33 -2.09
C TYR A 59 8.42 -9.83 -2.31
N ILE A 60 8.30 -9.38 -3.56
CA ILE A 60 8.34 -7.98 -3.96
C ILE A 60 7.06 -7.62 -4.70
N ASP A 61 6.41 -6.55 -4.26
CA ASP A 61 5.21 -5.99 -4.89
C ASP A 61 5.53 -4.69 -5.63
N THR A 62 5.25 -4.65 -6.91
CA THR A 62 5.32 -3.45 -7.75
C THR A 62 4.03 -3.27 -8.56
N ALA A 63 3.98 -2.32 -9.50
CA ALA A 63 2.88 -2.14 -10.43
C ALA A 63 3.32 -1.38 -11.68
N TYR A 64 2.58 -1.57 -12.77
CA TYR A 64 2.79 -0.91 -14.07
C TYR A 64 2.97 0.62 -13.97
N VAL A 65 2.19 1.26 -13.07
CA VAL A 65 2.15 2.72 -12.92
C VAL A 65 3.08 3.28 -11.85
N TYR A 66 3.74 2.44 -11.03
CA TYR A 66 4.58 2.95 -9.94
C TYR A 66 5.80 3.69 -10.49
N ASN A 67 5.92 4.98 -10.12
CA ASN A 67 6.97 5.87 -10.59
C ASN A 67 7.12 5.84 -12.13
N ASP A 68 6.01 5.89 -12.86
CA ASP A 68 5.94 5.84 -14.33
C ASP A 68 6.66 4.63 -14.93
N GLY A 69 6.55 3.48 -14.25
CA GLY A 69 7.16 2.20 -14.64
C GLY A 69 8.63 2.07 -14.24
N ALA A 70 9.24 3.08 -13.60
CA ALA A 70 10.61 2.98 -13.11
C ALA A 70 10.74 1.95 -12.00
N SER A 71 9.70 1.78 -11.17
CA SER A 71 9.70 0.77 -10.11
C SER A 71 9.91 -0.65 -10.66
N GLU A 72 9.20 -1.06 -11.72
CA GLU A 72 9.39 -2.37 -12.33
C GLU A 72 10.80 -2.56 -12.91
N ARG A 73 11.37 -1.52 -13.54
CA ARG A 73 12.76 -1.57 -14.06
C ARG A 73 13.78 -1.76 -12.96
N VAL A 74 13.64 -1.03 -11.85
CA VAL A 74 14.54 -1.14 -10.69
C VAL A 74 14.45 -2.52 -10.03
N VAL A 75 13.22 -3.05 -9.87
CA VAL A 75 13.01 -4.42 -9.37
C VAL A 75 13.67 -5.44 -10.30
N GLY A 76 13.45 -5.34 -11.61
CA GLY A 76 14.09 -6.23 -12.60
C GLY A 76 15.61 -6.22 -12.50
N ARG A 77 16.22 -5.02 -12.34
CA ARG A 77 17.67 -4.87 -12.15
C ARG A 77 18.15 -5.50 -10.84
N ALA A 78 17.49 -5.23 -9.71
CA ALA A 78 17.87 -5.82 -8.42
C ALA A 78 17.84 -7.36 -8.46
N LEU A 79 16.86 -7.94 -9.17
CA LEU A 79 16.74 -9.39 -9.29
C LEU A 79 17.80 -10.02 -10.21
N SER A 80 18.40 -9.26 -11.15
CA SER A 80 19.42 -9.80 -12.07
C SER A 80 20.69 -10.28 -11.37
N ASN A 81 20.93 -9.82 -10.14
CA ASN A 81 22.09 -10.19 -9.32
C ASN A 81 21.94 -11.55 -8.59
N GLY A 82 21.35 -12.55 -9.26
CA GLY A 82 21.22 -13.93 -8.74
C GLY A 82 19.98 -14.17 -7.85
N TRP A 83 19.00 -13.24 -7.86
CA TRP A 83 17.77 -13.35 -7.10
C TRP A 83 16.55 -13.77 -7.93
N ARG A 84 16.64 -13.75 -9.26
CA ARG A 84 15.52 -13.89 -10.18
C ARG A 84 14.62 -15.11 -9.90
N ASP A 85 15.21 -16.26 -9.61
CA ASP A 85 14.49 -17.52 -9.38
C ASP A 85 14.20 -17.80 -7.91
N LYS A 86 14.67 -16.93 -7.00
CA LYS A 86 14.54 -17.09 -5.55
C LYS A 86 13.44 -16.21 -4.95
N VAL A 87 12.88 -15.28 -5.75
CA VAL A 87 11.97 -14.24 -5.29
C VAL A 87 10.71 -14.22 -6.13
N TYR A 88 9.58 -14.22 -5.47
CA TYR A 88 8.29 -13.99 -6.10
C TYR A 88 8.09 -12.52 -6.40
N VAL A 89 7.71 -12.21 -7.62
CA VAL A 89 7.38 -10.85 -8.05
C VAL A 89 5.89 -10.72 -8.28
N ALA A 90 5.30 -9.74 -7.61
CA ALA A 90 3.93 -9.31 -7.85
C ALA A 90 3.93 -8.01 -8.65
N THR A 91 3.14 -7.96 -9.73
CA THR A 91 2.82 -6.72 -10.44
C THR A 91 1.36 -6.70 -10.88
N LYS A 92 0.88 -5.54 -11.40
CA LYS A 92 -0.55 -5.29 -11.50
C LYS A 92 -0.93 -4.70 -12.85
N LEU A 93 -2.01 -5.23 -13.45
CA LEU A 93 -2.65 -4.72 -14.67
C LEU A 93 -3.40 -3.41 -14.36
N PRO A 94 -3.16 -2.31 -15.06
CA PRO A 94 -3.92 -1.06 -14.90
C PRO A 94 -5.33 -1.18 -15.51
N VAL A 95 -6.26 -1.77 -14.78
CA VAL A 95 -7.62 -2.10 -15.29
C VAL A 95 -8.39 -0.89 -15.81
N TRP A 96 -8.14 0.31 -15.27
CA TRP A 96 -8.79 1.55 -15.72
C TRP A 96 -8.43 1.99 -17.14
N ASP A 97 -7.38 1.41 -17.73
CA ASP A 97 -6.95 1.66 -19.11
C ASP A 97 -7.53 0.61 -20.09
N MET A 98 -8.27 -0.39 -19.60
CA MET A 98 -8.87 -1.45 -20.39
C MET A 98 -10.23 -1.01 -20.94
N ALA A 99 -10.41 -1.03 -22.26
CA ALA A 99 -11.66 -0.68 -22.91
C ALA A 99 -12.33 -1.87 -23.64
N LYS A 100 -11.54 -2.86 -24.04
CA LYS A 100 -12.00 -4.04 -24.80
C LYS A 100 -11.09 -5.25 -24.56
N PRO A 101 -11.55 -6.46 -24.90
CA PRO A 101 -10.71 -7.65 -24.90
C PRO A 101 -9.44 -7.48 -25.75
N GLY A 102 -8.31 -7.88 -25.21
CA GLY A 102 -6.98 -7.77 -25.83
C GLY A 102 -6.14 -6.58 -25.39
N ASP A 103 -6.75 -5.56 -24.76
CA ASP A 103 -6.02 -4.39 -24.24
C ASP A 103 -5.02 -4.76 -23.13
N GLN A 104 -5.19 -5.93 -22.50
CA GLN A 104 -4.31 -6.45 -21.46
C GLN A 104 -2.90 -6.78 -21.96
N LEU A 105 -2.76 -7.14 -23.23
CA LEU A 105 -1.52 -7.71 -23.77
C LEU A 105 -0.36 -6.70 -23.73
N ALA A 106 -0.57 -5.48 -24.22
CA ALA A 106 0.50 -4.49 -24.32
C ALA A 106 1.10 -4.08 -22.96
N PRO A 107 0.29 -3.78 -21.91
CA PRO A 107 0.83 -3.57 -20.57
C PRO A 107 1.57 -4.80 -20.03
N PHE A 108 1.04 -6.00 -20.21
CA PHE A 108 1.64 -7.24 -19.73
C PHE A 108 3.02 -7.52 -20.35
N GLU A 109 3.16 -7.40 -21.68
CA GLU A 109 4.45 -7.53 -22.38
C GLU A 109 5.45 -6.46 -21.89
N THR A 110 4.99 -5.23 -21.70
CA THR A 110 5.81 -4.15 -21.14
C THR A 110 6.32 -4.50 -19.74
N GLN A 111 5.49 -5.10 -18.89
CA GLN A 111 5.85 -5.50 -17.54
C GLN A 111 6.88 -6.63 -17.52
N LEU A 112 6.70 -7.65 -18.38
CA LEU A 112 7.68 -8.71 -18.55
C LEU A 112 9.05 -8.16 -18.96
N ALA A 113 9.06 -7.22 -19.93
CA ALA A 113 10.29 -6.57 -20.41
C ALA A 113 10.95 -5.73 -19.29
N ARG A 114 10.19 -4.91 -18.56
CA ARG A 114 10.71 -4.08 -17.46
C ARG A 114 11.28 -4.92 -16.32
N LEU A 115 10.58 -5.99 -15.94
CA LEU A 115 10.99 -6.92 -14.89
C LEU A 115 12.05 -7.91 -15.34
N GLN A 116 12.35 -7.96 -16.65
CA GLN A 116 13.27 -8.91 -17.26
C GLN A 116 12.92 -10.37 -16.90
N LYS A 117 11.63 -10.71 -16.95
CA LYS A 117 11.09 -12.04 -16.62
C LYS A 117 10.28 -12.58 -17.81
N GLU A 118 10.25 -13.90 -17.96
CA GLU A 118 9.41 -14.59 -18.96
C GLU A 118 8.01 -14.87 -18.41
N ARG A 119 7.86 -14.88 -17.08
CA ARG A 119 6.58 -15.06 -16.37
C ARG A 119 6.51 -14.19 -15.14
N ILE A 120 5.28 -13.86 -14.73
CA ILE A 120 4.99 -13.17 -13.47
C ILE A 120 4.50 -14.18 -12.45
N ASP A 121 5.05 -14.13 -11.23
CA ASP A 121 4.64 -15.07 -10.18
C ASP A 121 3.26 -14.74 -9.60
N PHE A 122 3.01 -13.48 -9.27
CA PHE A 122 1.75 -12.99 -8.70
C PHE A 122 1.22 -11.83 -9.54
N TYR A 123 0.14 -12.05 -10.28
CA TYR A 123 -0.41 -11.04 -11.17
C TYR A 123 -1.78 -10.56 -10.70
N LEU A 124 -1.94 -9.24 -10.52
CA LEU A 124 -3.13 -8.66 -9.94
C LEU A 124 -3.90 -7.79 -10.95
N LEU A 125 -5.23 -7.85 -10.91
CA LEU A 125 -6.06 -6.77 -11.42
C LEU A 125 -5.95 -5.59 -10.45
N HIS A 126 -5.48 -4.43 -10.94
CA HIS A 126 -5.08 -3.30 -10.09
C HIS A 126 -6.27 -2.48 -9.62
N ALA A 127 -6.34 -2.22 -8.30
CA ALA A 127 -7.25 -1.27 -7.65
C ALA A 127 -8.72 -1.48 -8.03
N LEU A 128 -9.22 -2.71 -7.85
CA LEU A 128 -10.62 -3.01 -8.09
C LEU A 128 -11.51 -2.22 -7.13
N ASN A 129 -12.46 -1.57 -7.72
CA ASN A 129 -13.61 -0.88 -7.15
C ASN A 129 -14.78 -1.09 -8.11
N LYS A 130 -15.95 -0.60 -7.80
CA LYS A 130 -17.16 -0.79 -8.62
C LYS A 130 -16.94 -0.45 -10.11
N ARG A 131 -16.24 0.65 -10.41
CA ARG A 131 -15.92 1.05 -11.79
C ARG A 131 -14.92 0.09 -12.45
N ASN A 132 -13.81 -0.16 -11.78
CA ASN A 132 -12.73 -0.97 -12.34
C ASN A 132 -13.14 -2.45 -12.45
N TRP A 133 -13.99 -2.94 -11.54
CA TRP A 133 -14.57 -4.28 -11.66
C TRP A 133 -15.41 -4.43 -12.91
N LYS A 134 -16.28 -3.46 -13.17
CA LYS A 134 -17.04 -3.45 -14.43
C LYS A 134 -16.15 -3.44 -15.67
N LEU A 135 -15.09 -2.62 -15.69
CA LEU A 135 -14.13 -2.59 -16.80
C LEU A 135 -13.40 -3.93 -16.96
N ALA A 136 -13.02 -4.59 -15.86
CA ALA A 136 -12.39 -5.89 -15.91
C ALA A 136 -13.29 -6.96 -16.55
N LEU A 137 -14.59 -6.94 -16.23
CA LEU A 137 -15.58 -7.85 -16.83
C LEU A 137 -15.82 -7.52 -18.31
N ASP A 138 -16.09 -6.25 -18.64
CA ASP A 138 -16.34 -5.80 -20.02
C ASP A 138 -15.14 -6.10 -20.94
N SER A 139 -13.92 -6.03 -20.41
CA SER A 139 -12.67 -6.31 -21.16
C SER A 139 -12.25 -7.79 -21.08
N ARG A 140 -13.04 -8.66 -20.44
CA ARG A 140 -12.77 -10.10 -20.31
C ARG A 140 -11.42 -10.38 -19.65
N CYS A 141 -11.08 -9.63 -18.59
CA CYS A 141 -9.81 -9.82 -17.90
C CYS A 141 -9.70 -11.20 -17.20
N LEU A 142 -10.82 -11.78 -16.76
CA LEU A 142 -10.80 -13.08 -16.07
C LEU A 142 -10.42 -14.21 -17.03
N GLU A 143 -11.03 -14.25 -18.21
CA GLU A 143 -10.70 -15.24 -19.25
C GLU A 143 -9.28 -15.07 -19.76
N TRP A 144 -8.80 -13.81 -19.84
CA TRP A 144 -7.42 -13.52 -20.20
C TRP A 144 -6.44 -14.02 -19.13
N LEU A 145 -6.74 -13.86 -17.84
CA LEU A 145 -5.93 -14.41 -16.74
C LEU A 145 -5.83 -15.93 -16.84
N ASP A 146 -6.93 -16.63 -17.11
CA ASP A 146 -6.94 -18.09 -17.29
C ASP A 146 -6.07 -18.51 -18.47
N GLU A 147 -6.13 -17.77 -19.57
CA GLU A 147 -5.29 -18.03 -20.75
C GLU A 147 -3.81 -17.88 -20.42
N GLU A 148 -3.40 -16.79 -19.75
CA GLU A 148 -2.00 -16.56 -19.40
C GLU A 148 -1.49 -17.50 -18.31
N LYS A 149 -2.36 -17.95 -17.38
CA LYS A 149 -2.06 -19.05 -16.44
C LYS A 149 -1.83 -20.36 -17.20
N ARG A 150 -2.68 -20.69 -18.16
CA ARG A 150 -2.56 -21.92 -18.95
C ARG A 150 -1.30 -21.93 -19.83
N ARG A 151 -0.89 -20.75 -20.33
CA ARG A 151 0.38 -20.56 -21.04
C ARG A 151 1.62 -20.58 -20.12
N GLY A 152 1.43 -20.61 -18.80
CA GLY A 152 2.52 -20.57 -17.81
C GLY A 152 3.18 -19.20 -17.68
N ARG A 153 2.59 -18.13 -18.22
CA ARG A 153 3.12 -16.77 -18.16
C ARG A 153 2.69 -16.01 -16.89
N ILE A 154 1.57 -16.43 -16.27
CA ILE A 154 1.14 -16.03 -14.94
C ILE A 154 1.09 -17.29 -14.07
N ARG A 155 1.71 -17.22 -12.87
CA ARG A 155 1.66 -18.35 -11.94
C ARG A 155 0.43 -18.30 -11.05
N PHE A 156 0.17 -17.15 -10.41
CA PHE A 156 -0.97 -16.94 -9.50
C PHE A 156 -1.70 -15.67 -9.91
N ALA A 157 -3.03 -15.75 -10.02
CA ALA A 157 -3.91 -14.64 -10.35
C ALA A 157 -4.58 -14.08 -9.09
N GLY A 158 -4.58 -12.75 -8.98
CA GLY A 158 -5.17 -12.05 -7.85
C GLY A 158 -5.73 -10.68 -8.23
N PHE A 159 -6.12 -9.93 -7.22
CA PHE A 159 -6.57 -8.54 -7.38
C PHE A 159 -6.16 -7.70 -6.18
N SER A 160 -5.96 -6.40 -6.38
CA SER A 160 -5.90 -5.41 -5.30
C SER A 160 -7.22 -4.65 -5.23
N PHE A 161 -7.64 -4.31 -4.02
CA PHE A 161 -9.02 -3.87 -3.76
C PHE A 161 -9.11 -2.56 -2.97
N HIS A 162 -10.06 -1.70 -3.38
CA HIS A 162 -10.33 -0.41 -2.75
C HIS A 162 -11.81 -0.01 -2.87
N ASP A 163 -12.71 -0.74 -2.20
CA ASP A 163 -14.14 -0.41 -2.12
C ASP A 163 -14.76 -1.04 -0.87
N ASP A 164 -16.07 -1.11 -0.76
CA ASP A 164 -16.76 -1.69 0.39
C ASP A 164 -16.71 -3.23 0.42
N PHE A 165 -17.09 -3.79 1.57
CA PHE A 165 -17.06 -5.24 1.78
C PHE A 165 -18.02 -6.01 0.86
N GLU A 166 -19.16 -5.46 0.50
CA GLU A 166 -20.15 -6.17 -0.31
C GLU A 166 -19.62 -6.40 -1.74
N LEU A 167 -18.98 -5.38 -2.32
CA LEU A 167 -18.27 -5.54 -3.59
C LEU A 167 -17.05 -6.47 -3.47
N PHE A 168 -16.32 -6.41 -2.34
CA PHE A 168 -15.22 -7.34 -2.11
C PHE A 168 -15.68 -8.80 -2.16
N LYS A 169 -16.79 -9.09 -1.49
CA LYS A 169 -17.41 -10.41 -1.46
C LYS A 169 -17.82 -10.86 -2.86
N GLU A 170 -18.48 -9.98 -3.64
CA GLU A 170 -18.87 -10.24 -5.03
C GLU A 170 -17.63 -10.66 -5.86
N ILE A 171 -16.54 -9.89 -5.78
CA ILE A 171 -15.32 -10.15 -6.54
C ILE A 171 -14.66 -11.48 -6.12
N VAL A 172 -14.58 -11.75 -4.81
CA VAL A 172 -14.02 -13.01 -4.30
C VAL A 172 -14.81 -14.21 -4.79
N ASP A 173 -16.14 -14.10 -4.87
CA ASP A 173 -17.02 -15.20 -5.30
C ASP A 173 -17.07 -15.38 -6.83
N ALA A 174 -16.65 -14.36 -7.62
CA ALA A 174 -16.78 -14.35 -9.07
C ALA A 174 -15.70 -15.15 -9.83
N TYR A 175 -14.60 -15.49 -9.19
CA TYR A 175 -13.47 -16.15 -9.84
C TYR A 175 -12.68 -17.03 -8.85
N ASP A 176 -11.97 -18.04 -9.35
CA ASP A 176 -11.10 -18.88 -8.51
C ASP A 176 -9.74 -18.20 -8.25
N TRP A 177 -9.77 -17.14 -7.44
CA TRP A 177 -8.60 -16.38 -7.08
C TRP A 177 -7.60 -17.19 -6.25
N ASP A 178 -6.32 -17.06 -6.57
CA ASP A 178 -5.23 -17.60 -5.77
C ASP A 178 -4.95 -16.70 -4.54
N PHE A 179 -5.06 -15.38 -4.71
CA PHE A 179 -4.81 -14.39 -3.65
C PHE A 179 -5.52 -13.07 -3.91
N CYS A 180 -5.55 -12.21 -2.89
CA CYS A 180 -5.97 -10.82 -3.00
C CYS A 180 -5.05 -9.91 -2.18
N GLN A 181 -5.09 -8.60 -2.45
CA GLN A 181 -4.34 -7.57 -1.74
C GLN A 181 -5.30 -6.51 -1.24
N ILE A 182 -5.33 -6.31 0.09
CA ILE A 182 -6.22 -5.36 0.75
C ILE A 182 -5.43 -4.37 1.61
N GLN A 183 -5.98 -3.17 1.79
CA GLN A 183 -5.54 -2.25 2.82
C GLN A 183 -5.95 -2.80 4.18
N TYR A 184 -5.00 -2.88 5.13
CA TYR A 184 -5.32 -3.30 6.49
C TYR A 184 -4.29 -2.78 7.50
N ASN A 185 -4.77 -2.07 8.54
CA ASN A 185 -3.94 -1.53 9.63
C ASN A 185 -4.78 -1.32 10.88
N TYR A 186 -4.13 -1.16 12.03
CA TYR A 186 -4.80 -1.03 13.32
C TYR A 186 -5.63 0.26 13.47
N ALA A 187 -5.30 1.31 12.72
CA ALA A 187 -6.03 2.58 12.81
C ALA A 187 -7.38 2.53 12.09
N GLN A 188 -7.51 1.68 11.08
CA GLN A 188 -8.70 1.57 10.23
C GLN A 188 -9.05 0.12 9.92
N PRO A 189 -9.27 -0.75 10.93
CA PRO A 189 -9.46 -2.19 10.72
C PRO A 189 -10.78 -2.55 10.02
N GLU A 190 -11.75 -1.65 9.98
CA GLU A 190 -13.07 -1.89 9.39
C GLU A 190 -13.27 -1.20 8.02
N ILE A 191 -12.27 -0.46 7.53
CA ILE A 191 -12.39 0.30 6.27
C ILE A 191 -12.14 -0.61 5.07
N GLN A 192 -12.89 -0.38 3.98
CA GLN A 192 -12.85 -1.15 2.73
C GLN A 192 -13.21 -2.63 2.96
N ALA A 193 -12.39 -3.58 2.48
CA ALA A 193 -12.57 -4.99 2.80
C ALA A 193 -12.47 -5.26 4.31
N GLY A 194 -11.54 -4.60 4.99
CA GLY A 194 -11.34 -4.62 6.44
C GLY A 194 -11.18 -6.02 7.03
N ALA A 195 -11.39 -6.14 8.34
CA ALA A 195 -11.33 -7.41 9.06
C ALA A 195 -12.35 -8.44 8.54
N ARG A 196 -13.52 -7.99 8.07
CA ARG A 196 -14.54 -8.87 7.46
C ARG A 196 -14.01 -9.50 6.18
N GLY A 197 -13.43 -8.69 5.27
CA GLY A 197 -12.86 -9.16 4.00
C GLY A 197 -11.64 -10.06 4.20
N LEU A 198 -10.77 -9.73 5.15
CA LEU A 198 -9.64 -10.56 5.53
C LEU A 198 -10.07 -11.98 5.88
N LYS A 199 -11.04 -12.14 6.77
CA LYS A 199 -11.60 -13.44 7.18
C LYS A 199 -12.35 -14.13 6.06
N TYR A 200 -13.11 -13.37 5.26
CA TYR A 200 -13.90 -13.93 4.16
C TYR A 200 -13.01 -14.57 3.09
N ALA A 201 -12.00 -13.85 2.60
CA ALA A 201 -11.06 -14.35 1.60
C ALA A 201 -10.28 -15.57 2.11
N SER A 202 -9.75 -15.49 3.33
CA SER A 202 -9.03 -16.60 3.95
C SER A 202 -9.92 -17.84 4.12
N GLY A 203 -11.18 -17.68 4.53
CA GLY A 203 -12.17 -18.76 4.63
C GLY A 203 -12.48 -19.44 3.29
N LYS A 204 -12.27 -18.75 2.18
CA LYS A 204 -12.37 -19.32 0.81
C LYS A 204 -11.03 -19.93 0.31
N GLY A 205 -10.01 -19.94 1.14
CA GLY A 205 -8.67 -20.41 0.79
C GLY A 205 -7.85 -19.45 -0.06
N VAL A 206 -8.34 -18.21 -0.27
CA VAL A 206 -7.64 -17.14 -0.99
C VAL A 206 -6.59 -16.54 -0.08
N GLY A 207 -5.33 -16.46 -0.54
CA GLY A 207 -4.25 -15.80 0.21
C GLY A 207 -4.50 -14.29 0.34
N VAL A 208 -4.20 -13.70 1.49
CA VAL A 208 -4.39 -12.26 1.70
C VAL A 208 -3.04 -11.57 1.91
N ALA A 209 -2.65 -10.71 0.95
CA ALA A 209 -1.55 -9.76 1.09
C ALA A 209 -2.09 -8.46 1.69
N VAL A 210 -1.34 -7.89 2.64
CA VAL A 210 -1.72 -6.62 3.28
C VAL A 210 -0.86 -5.48 2.74
N MET A 211 -1.50 -4.47 2.18
CA MET A 211 -0.89 -3.18 1.82
C MET A 211 -1.28 -2.09 2.83
N GLU A 212 -0.53 -1.00 2.83
CA GLU A 212 -0.71 0.16 3.73
C GLU A 212 -0.73 -0.19 5.23
N PRO A 213 0.19 -1.05 5.70
CA PRO A 213 0.22 -1.46 7.12
C PRO A 213 0.47 -0.28 8.06
N LEU A 214 1.12 0.78 7.55
CA LEU A 214 1.44 2.01 8.28
C LEU A 214 0.64 3.23 7.80
N PHE A 215 -0.49 3.00 7.10
CA PHE A 215 -1.38 4.04 6.61
C PHE A 215 -0.60 5.15 5.88
N GLY A 216 0.10 4.79 4.80
CA GLY A 216 0.91 5.73 4.04
C GLY A 216 2.16 6.28 4.76
N GLY A 217 2.52 5.72 5.92
CA GLY A 217 3.60 6.18 6.79
C GLY A 217 3.11 7.02 7.98
N PHE A 218 1.82 7.38 8.02
CA PHE A 218 1.23 8.16 9.12
C PHE A 218 1.44 7.50 10.49
N LEU A 219 1.36 6.18 10.56
CA LEU A 219 1.53 5.40 11.80
C LEU A 219 3.00 5.15 12.18
N ALA A 220 3.96 5.70 11.43
CA ALA A 220 5.39 5.43 11.62
C ALA A 220 6.10 6.35 12.65
N GLY A 221 5.38 7.19 13.36
CA GLY A 221 5.92 8.03 14.43
C GLY A 221 5.93 9.53 14.12
N PRO A 222 6.74 10.08 13.18
CA PRO A 222 6.87 11.55 13.03
C PRO A 222 5.57 12.28 12.66
N GLN A 223 4.60 11.56 12.12
CA GLN A 223 3.30 12.10 11.74
C GLN A 223 2.20 11.83 12.77
N LEU A 224 2.49 11.03 13.79
CA LEU A 224 1.57 10.82 14.91
C LEU A 224 1.40 12.10 15.72
N PRO A 225 0.22 12.32 16.34
CA PRO A 225 0.04 13.44 17.27
C PRO A 225 1.04 13.34 18.42
N PRO A 226 1.53 14.48 18.96
CA PRO A 226 2.56 14.48 20.00
C PRO A 226 2.25 13.59 21.20
N TRP A 227 1.01 13.61 21.66
CA TRP A 227 0.58 12.76 22.78
C TRP A 227 0.68 11.25 22.46
N ALA A 228 0.42 10.85 21.22
CA ALA A 228 0.54 9.45 20.80
C ALA A 228 2.01 9.03 20.75
N SER A 229 2.89 9.90 20.23
CA SER A 229 4.34 9.66 20.26
C SER A 229 4.86 9.50 21.69
N LEU A 230 4.44 10.39 22.60
CA LEU A 230 4.76 10.28 24.03
C LEU A 230 4.22 8.99 24.66
N LEU A 231 2.99 8.60 24.34
CA LEU A 231 2.40 7.35 24.82
C LEU A 231 3.22 6.12 24.39
N PHE A 232 3.68 6.07 23.13
CA PHE A 232 4.56 5.01 22.65
C PHE A 232 5.88 5.00 23.41
N GLU A 233 6.50 6.17 23.61
CA GLU A 233 7.77 6.32 24.34
C GLU A 233 7.64 5.91 25.81
N GLU A 234 6.68 6.45 26.55
CA GLU A 234 6.42 6.14 27.99
C GLU A 234 6.15 4.65 28.21
N ARG A 235 5.54 3.99 27.24
CA ARG A 235 5.24 2.56 27.30
C ARG A 235 6.38 1.69 26.76
N GLY A 236 7.46 2.29 26.24
CA GLY A 236 8.57 1.53 25.62
C GLY A 236 8.12 0.68 24.44
N VAL A 237 7.17 1.17 23.64
CA VAL A 237 6.55 0.49 22.49
C VAL A 237 6.97 1.21 21.22
N ASN A 238 7.52 0.46 20.25
CA ASN A 238 7.86 1.05 18.95
C ASN A 238 6.63 1.09 18.03
N PRO A 239 6.24 2.25 17.48
CA PRO A 239 5.00 2.40 16.70
C PRO A 239 5.01 1.54 15.42
N VAL A 240 6.13 1.47 14.68
CA VAL A 240 6.23 0.68 13.46
C VAL A 240 6.19 -0.81 13.75
N SER A 241 7.03 -1.26 14.69
CA SER A 241 7.09 -2.65 15.11
C SER A 241 5.73 -3.16 15.61
N SER A 242 5.05 -2.38 16.46
CA SER A 242 3.75 -2.76 17.01
C SER A 242 2.66 -2.79 15.93
N ALA A 243 2.67 -1.85 14.99
CA ALA A 243 1.72 -1.84 13.88
C ALA A 243 1.87 -3.08 12.98
N LEU A 244 3.10 -3.48 12.66
CA LEU A 244 3.39 -4.68 11.88
C LEU A 244 3.00 -5.95 12.66
N ARG A 245 3.38 -6.02 13.94
CA ARG A 245 3.04 -7.15 14.83
C ARG A 245 1.54 -7.29 15.03
N TRP A 246 0.80 -6.18 15.05
CA TRP A 246 -0.67 -6.21 15.11
C TRP A 246 -1.29 -6.97 13.92
N ILE A 247 -0.76 -6.76 12.71
CA ILE A 247 -1.23 -7.51 11.53
C ILE A 247 -0.76 -8.96 11.60
N TRP A 248 0.50 -9.20 11.92
CA TRP A 248 1.06 -10.56 12.01
C TRP A 248 0.48 -11.38 13.16
N SER A 249 -0.13 -10.75 14.18
CA SER A 249 -0.83 -11.45 15.27
C SER A 249 -2.08 -12.19 14.79
N GLN A 250 -2.53 -11.94 13.56
CA GLN A 250 -3.65 -12.60 12.91
C GLN A 250 -3.13 -13.70 11.97
N PRO A 251 -3.85 -14.85 11.86
CA PRO A 251 -3.40 -15.97 11.04
C PRO A 251 -3.59 -15.77 9.53
N GLU A 252 -4.52 -14.90 9.11
CA GLU A 252 -4.99 -14.80 7.74
C GLU A 252 -3.98 -14.13 6.78
N PRO A 253 -3.25 -13.04 7.14
CA PRO A 253 -2.30 -12.41 6.22
C PRO A 253 -1.10 -13.32 5.94
N PHE A 254 -0.81 -13.61 4.67
CA PHE A 254 0.40 -14.33 4.32
C PHE A 254 1.63 -13.42 4.20
N VAL A 255 1.44 -12.17 3.77
CA VAL A 255 2.50 -11.17 3.63
C VAL A 255 2.00 -9.77 3.97
N VAL A 256 2.86 -8.99 4.61
CA VAL A 256 2.65 -7.56 4.88
C VAL A 256 3.65 -6.77 4.04
N LEU A 257 3.14 -5.89 3.18
CA LEU A 257 3.94 -5.09 2.26
C LEU A 257 4.37 -3.79 2.92
N SER A 258 5.66 -3.64 3.17
CA SER A 258 6.21 -2.40 3.70
C SER A 258 6.93 -1.60 2.62
N GLY A 259 6.59 -0.30 2.52
CA GLY A 259 7.21 0.67 1.60
C GLY A 259 8.40 1.35 2.26
N MET A 260 9.49 0.62 2.45
CA MET A 260 10.73 1.13 3.03
C MET A 260 11.50 1.95 2.00
N SER A 261 11.96 3.14 2.39
CA SER A 261 12.77 4.05 1.57
C SER A 261 14.20 4.24 2.10
N GLU A 262 14.47 3.71 3.30
CA GLU A 262 15.78 3.81 3.96
C GLU A 262 16.25 2.45 4.48
N LYS A 263 17.58 2.24 4.44
CA LYS A 263 18.21 0.98 4.85
C LYS A 263 17.96 0.62 6.33
N ASN A 264 17.83 1.65 7.20
CA ASN A 264 17.53 1.43 8.61
C ASN A 264 16.10 0.90 8.78
N GLN A 265 15.11 1.44 8.04
CA GLN A 265 13.73 0.92 8.05
C GLN A 265 13.69 -0.56 7.65
N MET A 266 14.46 -0.94 6.62
CA MET A 266 14.58 -2.35 6.20
C MET A 266 15.14 -3.21 7.34
N LYS A 267 16.24 -2.81 7.96
CA LYS A 267 16.85 -3.53 9.07
C LYS A 267 15.92 -3.67 10.28
N ASP A 268 15.22 -2.60 10.64
CA ASP A 268 14.29 -2.60 11.77
C ASP A 268 13.09 -3.52 11.51
N ASN A 269 12.56 -3.51 10.28
CA ASN A 269 11.46 -4.40 9.90
C ASN A 269 11.91 -5.87 9.82
N LEU A 270 13.12 -6.14 9.32
CA LEU A 270 13.72 -7.48 9.36
C LEU A 270 13.88 -7.99 10.78
N LYS A 271 14.34 -7.15 11.71
CA LYS A 271 14.43 -7.50 13.14
C LYS A 271 13.03 -7.74 13.75
N THR A 272 12.05 -6.93 13.36
CA THR A 272 10.68 -7.06 13.87
C THR A 272 10.03 -8.38 13.45
N VAL A 273 10.22 -8.81 12.20
CA VAL A 273 9.59 -10.03 11.68
C VAL A 273 10.10 -11.31 12.33
N GLU A 274 11.28 -11.32 12.94
CA GLU A 274 11.82 -12.49 13.67
C GLU A 274 10.91 -12.94 14.80
N THR A 275 10.23 -12.00 15.43
CA THR A 275 9.29 -12.26 16.53
C THR A 275 7.84 -12.29 16.07
N ALA A 276 7.59 -12.24 14.74
CA ALA A 276 6.24 -12.27 14.20
C ALA A 276 5.60 -13.65 14.40
N ASP A 277 4.40 -13.69 14.99
CA ASP A 277 3.62 -14.91 15.17
C ASP A 277 2.14 -14.57 15.43
N VAL A 278 1.27 -15.57 15.34
CA VAL A 278 -0.14 -15.42 15.73
C VAL A 278 -0.22 -15.15 17.23
N GLY A 279 -1.00 -14.13 17.61
CA GLY A 279 -1.17 -13.77 19.03
C GLY A 279 0.04 -13.10 19.68
N VAL A 280 1.06 -12.72 18.92
CA VAL A 280 2.35 -12.19 19.41
C VAL A 280 2.25 -10.83 20.12
N LEU A 281 1.14 -10.09 19.91
CA LEU A 281 0.97 -8.74 20.47
C LEU A 281 0.82 -8.79 21.99
N SER A 282 1.72 -8.11 22.71
CA SER A 282 1.63 -7.97 24.16
C SER A 282 0.44 -7.10 24.57
N GLU A 283 -0.05 -7.27 25.81
CA GLU A 283 -1.12 -6.45 26.37
C GLU A 283 -0.76 -4.95 26.34
N ARG A 284 0.51 -4.63 26.60
CA ARG A 284 1.02 -3.26 26.54
C ARG A 284 0.89 -2.68 25.13
N GLU A 285 1.35 -3.41 24.10
CA GLU A 285 1.22 -2.97 22.70
C GLU A 285 -0.26 -2.81 22.31
N ARG A 286 -1.10 -3.78 22.67
CA ARG A 286 -2.54 -3.75 22.40
C ARG A 286 -3.19 -2.49 22.98
N SER A 287 -2.99 -2.22 24.25
CA SER A 287 -3.55 -1.04 24.94
C SER A 287 -3.12 0.29 24.28
N VAL A 288 -1.83 0.41 23.87
CA VAL A 288 -1.35 1.61 23.19
C VAL A 288 -2.02 1.76 21.81
N LEU A 289 -2.05 0.70 21.01
CA LEU A 289 -2.63 0.74 19.67
C LEU A 289 -4.14 1.03 19.71
N GLU A 290 -4.88 0.46 20.65
CA GLU A 290 -6.32 0.72 20.83
C GLU A 290 -6.60 2.20 21.16
N ARG A 291 -5.84 2.80 22.07
CA ARG A 291 -5.98 4.23 22.40
C ARG A 291 -5.68 5.13 21.20
N VAL A 292 -4.61 4.83 20.46
CA VAL A 292 -4.26 5.60 19.27
C VAL A 292 -5.30 5.40 18.16
N CYS A 293 -5.82 4.19 17.97
CA CYS A 293 -6.88 3.89 17.02
C CYS A 293 -8.15 4.71 17.30
N LEU A 294 -8.62 4.71 18.55
CA LEU A 294 -9.81 5.48 18.96
C LEU A 294 -9.63 6.96 18.64
N TYR A 295 -8.50 7.53 19.02
CA TYR A 295 -8.22 8.94 18.76
C TYR A 295 -8.17 9.26 17.26
N ILE A 296 -7.50 8.43 16.44
CA ILE A 296 -7.44 8.63 15.00
C ILE A 296 -8.84 8.60 14.38
N ARG A 297 -9.69 7.66 14.79
CA ARG A 297 -11.08 7.57 14.32
C ARG A 297 -11.89 8.82 14.59
N GLU A 298 -11.65 9.46 15.74
CA GLU A 298 -12.37 10.67 16.14
C GLU A 298 -11.85 11.94 15.47
N HIS A 299 -10.55 12.02 15.14
CA HIS A 299 -9.87 13.27 14.79
C HIS A 299 -9.25 13.31 13.40
N VAL A 300 -9.17 12.19 12.67
CA VAL A 300 -8.64 12.13 11.28
C VAL A 300 -9.79 11.96 10.29
N PRO A 301 -10.37 13.06 9.80
CA PRO A 301 -11.56 12.96 8.95
C PRO A 301 -11.26 12.50 7.53
N ILE A 302 -10.03 12.68 7.03
CA ILE A 302 -9.67 12.35 5.64
C ILE A 302 -8.74 11.15 5.61
N ALA A 303 -9.28 9.98 5.24
CA ALA A 303 -8.53 8.74 5.11
C ALA A 303 -7.64 8.71 3.84
N CYS A 304 -6.81 9.73 3.65
CA CYS A 304 -5.91 9.82 2.50
C CYS A 304 -4.60 9.09 2.79
N SER A 305 -4.28 8.07 1.97
CA SER A 305 -3.03 7.31 2.07
C SER A 305 -1.85 7.94 1.32
N THR A 306 -2.00 9.17 0.82
CA THR A 306 -0.98 9.92 0.07
C THR A 306 -0.40 9.19 -1.15
N CYS A 307 -1.19 8.32 -1.80
CA CYS A 307 -0.77 7.52 -2.96
C CYS A 307 -0.48 8.35 -4.23
N GLY A 308 -1.02 9.57 -4.34
CA GLY A 308 -0.74 10.52 -5.42
C GLY A 308 -1.51 10.29 -6.73
N TYR A 309 -2.34 9.27 -6.87
CA TYR A 309 -3.07 8.99 -8.12
C TYR A 309 -3.97 10.12 -8.60
N CYS A 310 -4.48 10.94 -7.67
CA CYS A 310 -5.29 12.11 -7.97
C CYS A 310 -4.50 13.28 -8.59
N LEU A 311 -3.17 13.31 -8.46
CA LEU A 311 -2.34 14.45 -8.91
C LEU A 311 -2.33 14.58 -10.44
N LYS A 312 -2.11 13.48 -11.16
CA LYS A 312 -2.07 13.47 -12.63
C LYS A 312 -3.40 13.83 -13.29
N SER A 313 -4.51 13.61 -12.58
CA SER A 313 -5.86 13.90 -13.09
C SER A 313 -6.34 15.32 -12.79
N CYS A 314 -5.57 16.11 -12.02
CA CYS A 314 -5.95 17.47 -11.66
C CYS A 314 -5.54 18.47 -12.76
N PRO A 315 -6.49 19.10 -13.49
CA PRO A 315 -6.17 20.00 -14.60
C PRO A 315 -5.46 21.31 -14.17
N VAL A 316 -5.60 21.67 -12.90
CA VAL A 316 -5.02 22.92 -12.34
C VAL A 316 -3.80 22.69 -11.44
N GLY A 317 -3.46 21.44 -11.15
CA GLY A 317 -2.25 21.09 -10.40
C GLY A 317 -2.36 21.18 -8.87
N VAL A 318 -3.59 21.08 -8.31
CA VAL A 318 -3.82 21.08 -6.85
C VAL A 318 -3.04 19.95 -6.18
N LYS A 319 -2.29 20.27 -5.12
CA LYS A 319 -1.48 19.31 -4.35
C LYS A 319 -2.32 18.52 -3.32
N ILE A 320 -3.34 17.82 -3.82
CA ILE A 320 -4.39 17.16 -3.02
C ILE A 320 -3.84 16.37 -1.81
N PRO A 321 -2.89 15.43 -1.95
CA PRO A 321 -2.40 14.66 -0.82
C PRO A 321 -1.72 15.52 0.26
N VAL A 322 -0.97 16.55 -0.15
CA VAL A 322 -0.31 17.48 0.76
C VAL A 322 -1.34 18.29 1.55
N LEU A 323 -2.38 18.75 0.88
CA LEU A 323 -3.46 19.52 1.51
C LEU A 323 -4.23 18.70 2.54
N PHE A 324 -4.51 17.44 2.23
CA PHE A 324 -5.21 16.53 3.13
C PHE A 324 -4.35 16.15 4.35
N ASP A 325 -3.05 15.96 4.14
CA ASP A 325 -2.10 15.74 5.24
C ASP A 325 -2.02 16.96 6.17
N LEU A 326 -1.89 18.16 5.61
CA LEU A 326 -1.89 19.40 6.39
C LEU A 326 -3.20 19.60 7.18
N TYR A 327 -4.34 19.32 6.55
CA TYR A 327 -5.64 19.43 7.19
C TYR A 327 -5.80 18.44 8.34
N ASN A 328 -5.49 17.16 8.10
CA ASN A 328 -5.52 16.13 9.13
C ASN A 328 -4.59 16.49 10.32
N LYS A 329 -3.35 16.88 10.03
CA LYS A 329 -2.38 17.30 11.06
C LYS A 329 -2.87 18.53 11.85
N HIS A 330 -3.50 19.48 11.18
CA HIS A 330 -4.07 20.65 11.85
C HIS A 330 -5.17 20.29 12.85
N LEU A 331 -6.04 19.36 12.49
CA LEU A 331 -7.11 18.86 13.36
C LEU A 331 -6.57 17.98 14.50
N LEU A 332 -5.61 17.08 14.21
CA LEU A 332 -5.01 16.19 15.19
C LEU A 332 -4.35 16.90 16.36
N VAL A 333 -3.87 18.11 16.17
CA VAL A 333 -3.28 18.96 17.21
C VAL A 333 -4.26 20.02 17.72
N GLU A 334 -5.55 19.76 17.60
CA GLU A 334 -6.64 20.62 18.07
C GLU A 334 -6.49 22.08 17.58
N ARG A 335 -6.00 22.27 16.34
CA ARG A 335 -5.72 23.60 15.75
C ARG A 335 -4.71 24.47 16.51
N ARG A 336 -3.97 23.89 17.48
CA ARG A 336 -2.98 24.64 18.30
C ARG A 336 -1.64 24.85 17.60
N HIS A 337 -1.36 24.11 16.53
CA HIS A 337 -0.11 24.25 15.77
C HIS A 337 -0.26 25.26 14.64
N THR A 338 0.68 26.22 14.56
CA THR A 338 0.73 27.23 13.52
C THR A 338 1.38 26.73 12.23
N LEU A 339 2.12 25.60 12.27
CA LEU A 339 2.88 25.09 11.14
C LEU A 339 2.00 24.66 9.94
N PRO A 340 0.93 23.85 10.08
CA PRO A 340 0.10 23.48 8.95
C PRO A 340 -0.50 24.70 8.21
N PRO A 341 -1.10 25.69 8.88
CA PRO A 341 -1.55 26.91 8.22
C PRO A 341 -0.43 27.73 7.58
N ALA A 342 0.77 27.76 8.17
CA ALA A 342 1.93 28.46 7.59
C ALA A 342 2.40 27.78 6.30
N LEU A 343 2.51 26.45 6.30
CA LEU A 343 2.86 25.66 5.10
C LEU A 343 1.80 25.84 4.00
N TYR A 344 0.52 25.81 4.36
CA TYR A 344 -0.55 26.07 3.41
C TYR A 344 -0.40 27.47 2.75
N ARG A 345 -0.13 28.51 3.55
CA ARG A 345 0.05 29.87 3.02
C ARG A 345 1.23 29.99 2.06
N SER A 346 2.32 29.26 2.28
CA SER A 346 3.52 29.27 1.44
C SER A 346 3.38 28.56 0.10
N MET A 347 2.31 27.76 -0.11
CA MET A 347 2.07 27.06 -1.38
C MET A 347 1.75 28.02 -2.51
N LEU A 348 2.07 27.64 -3.74
CA LEU A 348 1.69 28.39 -4.94
C LEU A 348 0.16 28.46 -5.09
N PRO A 349 -0.39 29.53 -5.69
CA PRO A 349 -1.85 29.69 -5.80
C PRO A 349 -2.56 28.51 -6.45
N ASN A 350 -2.00 27.93 -7.51
CA ASN A 350 -2.56 26.77 -8.22
C ASN A 350 -2.44 25.44 -7.45
N GLU A 351 -1.61 25.37 -6.44
CA GLU A 351 -1.43 24.17 -5.60
C GLU A 351 -2.43 24.10 -4.45
N LYS A 352 -3.03 25.25 -4.07
CA LYS A 352 -3.97 25.39 -2.95
C LYS A 352 -5.33 24.75 -3.21
N ALA A 353 -6.07 24.47 -2.15
CA ALA A 353 -7.39 23.91 -2.20
C ALA A 353 -8.39 24.82 -2.94
N SER A 354 -8.26 26.14 -2.79
CA SER A 354 -9.09 27.14 -3.45
C SER A 354 -8.92 27.21 -4.99
N ALA A 355 -7.85 26.65 -5.54
CA ALA A 355 -7.70 26.51 -6.99
C ALA A 355 -8.57 25.40 -7.61
N CYS A 356 -9.23 24.60 -6.80
CA CYS A 356 -10.05 23.48 -7.27
C CYS A 356 -11.26 23.98 -8.07
N VAL A 357 -11.35 23.57 -9.34
CA VAL A 357 -12.47 23.88 -10.25
C VAL A 357 -13.64 22.90 -10.15
N GLN A 358 -13.67 22.06 -9.12
CA GLN A 358 -14.76 21.10 -8.81
C GLN A 358 -15.11 20.11 -9.96
N CYS A 359 -14.17 19.83 -10.88
CA CYS A 359 -14.43 18.98 -12.06
C CYS A 359 -14.61 17.49 -11.73
N GLY A 360 -14.25 17.04 -10.51
CA GLY A 360 -14.40 15.66 -10.06
C GLY A 360 -13.45 14.63 -10.69
N ALA A 361 -12.51 15.03 -11.57
CA ALA A 361 -11.59 14.10 -12.23
C ALA A 361 -10.76 13.28 -11.25
N CYS A 362 -10.26 13.92 -10.17
CA CYS A 362 -9.48 13.28 -9.12
C CYS A 362 -10.24 12.19 -8.33
N LYS A 363 -11.56 12.35 -8.15
CA LYS A 363 -12.41 11.38 -7.44
C LYS A 363 -12.41 10.02 -8.13
N LYS A 364 -12.40 9.99 -9.47
CA LYS A 364 -12.42 8.76 -10.27
C LYS A 364 -11.15 7.90 -10.09
N HIS A 365 -10.05 8.52 -9.67
CA HIS A 365 -8.75 7.87 -9.49
C HIS A 365 -8.36 7.67 -8.02
N CYS A 366 -9.24 8.07 -7.09
CA CYS A 366 -8.95 7.90 -5.66
C CYS A 366 -9.23 6.46 -5.22
N PRO A 367 -8.21 5.67 -4.82
CA PRO A 367 -8.42 4.31 -4.34
C PRO A 367 -9.21 4.27 -3.02
N GLN A 368 -9.20 5.37 -2.25
CA GLN A 368 -9.92 5.48 -0.98
C GLN A 368 -11.38 5.94 -1.16
N GLY A 369 -11.86 6.15 -2.39
CA GLY A 369 -13.22 6.62 -2.67
C GLY A 369 -13.56 8.00 -2.10
N LEU A 370 -12.55 8.83 -1.78
CA LEU A 370 -12.75 10.12 -1.14
C LEU A 370 -13.50 11.10 -2.04
N ASP A 371 -14.47 11.84 -1.46
CA ASP A 371 -15.05 13.01 -2.10
C ASP A 371 -14.05 14.18 -2.07
N ILE A 372 -13.01 14.06 -2.92
CA ILE A 372 -11.89 15.01 -2.95
C ILE A 372 -12.36 16.45 -3.15
N PRO A 373 -13.26 16.79 -4.13
CA PRO A 373 -13.75 18.16 -4.29
C PRO A 373 -14.45 18.68 -3.02
N GLY A 374 -15.31 17.89 -2.40
CA GLY A 374 -16.00 18.27 -1.17
C GLY A 374 -15.04 18.50 0.00
N TRP A 375 -14.00 17.66 0.12
CA TRP A 375 -12.95 17.86 1.13
C TRP A 375 -12.09 19.10 0.86
N LEU A 376 -11.78 19.42 -0.40
CA LEU A 376 -11.01 20.64 -0.74
C LEU A 376 -11.77 21.91 -0.37
N LEU A 377 -13.11 21.92 -0.46
CA LEU A 377 -13.93 23.05 0.06
C LEU A 377 -13.73 23.23 1.57
N LYS A 378 -13.75 22.13 2.36
CA LYS A 378 -13.51 22.19 3.80
C LYS A 378 -12.11 22.66 4.14
N VAL A 379 -11.11 22.19 3.39
CA VAL A 379 -9.71 22.63 3.53
C VAL A 379 -9.59 24.14 3.24
N THR A 380 -10.27 24.63 2.20
CA THR A 380 -10.32 26.06 1.87
C THR A 380 -10.97 26.87 2.99
N ALA A 381 -12.11 26.40 3.50
CA ALA A 381 -12.80 27.07 4.61
C ALA A 381 -11.93 27.18 5.86
N GLU A 382 -11.21 26.11 6.21
CA GLU A 382 -10.36 26.06 7.41
C GLU A 382 -9.12 26.97 7.28
N PHE A 383 -8.41 26.94 6.15
CA PHE A 383 -7.12 27.64 6.01
C PHE A 383 -7.23 29.04 5.41
N GLU A 384 -8.31 29.37 4.70
CA GLU A 384 -8.48 30.66 4.05
C GLU A 384 -9.64 31.48 4.65
N GLY A 385 -10.40 30.94 5.60
CA GLY A 385 -11.53 31.63 6.23
C GLY A 385 -12.70 31.92 5.27
N LYS A 386 -12.73 31.29 4.11
CA LYS A 386 -13.84 31.43 3.14
C LYS A 386 -14.96 30.48 3.53
N LYS A 387 -16.19 30.98 3.70
CA LYS A 387 -17.35 30.10 3.87
C LYS A 387 -17.45 29.20 2.65
N ALA A 388 -17.54 27.88 2.91
CA ALA A 388 -17.72 26.84 1.90
C ALA A 388 -19.09 27.00 1.21
#